data_828952361a9ec821da6fbe1d9112dca4
#
_entry.id   828952361a9ec821da6fbe1d9112dca4
#
_cell.length_a   1.000
_cell.length_b   1.000
_cell.length_c   1.000
_cell.angle_alpha   90.00
_cell.angle_beta   90.00
_cell.angle_gamma   90.00
#
_symmetry.space_group_name_H-M   'P 1'
#
loop_
_entity.id
_entity.type
_entity.pdbx_description
1 polymer ?
#
loop_
_entity_poly.entity_id
_entity_poly.type
_entity_poly.pdbx_seq_one_letter_code
_entity_poly.pdbx_strand_id
1 'polypeptide(L)'
;QFIQGIVGQTLTVEEAYQLARQTGLFLLSVAKHQLGSLDRVEQIVKLVAFVRCGADFMQQPKVANGVSDLLVEVFGEQGKHARSAVGVAALPGGMCFEAELIVKTC
;
A
#
# COMPACT_ATOMS: atom_id res chain seq x y z
N GLN A 1 -13.21 0.76 -7.25
CA GLN A 1 -12.76 0.40 -8.60
C GLN A 1 -11.48 -0.43 -8.52
N PHE A 2 -11.48 -1.56 -9.20
CA PHE A 2 -10.31 -2.45 -9.22
C PHE A 2 -9.46 -2.17 -10.46
N ILE A 3 -8.15 -2.09 -10.26
CA ILE A 3 -7.20 -2.07 -11.36
C ILE A 3 -6.59 -3.45 -11.47
N GLN A 4 -6.87 -4.09 -12.59
CA GLN A 4 -6.38 -5.43 -12.87
C GLN A 4 -5.02 -5.36 -13.56
N GLY A 5 -4.23 -6.38 -13.39
CA GLY A 5 -2.98 -6.49 -14.10
C GLY A 5 -1.91 -7.25 -13.34
N ILE A 6 -0.79 -7.41 -14.02
CA ILE A 6 0.39 -8.09 -13.49
C ILE A 6 1.55 -7.10 -13.60
N VAL A 7 2.09 -6.69 -12.47
CA VAL A 7 3.16 -5.70 -12.42
C VAL A 7 4.42 -6.28 -13.06
N GLY A 8 5.03 -5.51 -13.92
CA GLY A 8 6.19 -5.95 -14.70
C GLY A 8 5.84 -6.64 -16.00
N GLN A 9 4.56 -6.91 -16.25
CA GLN A 9 4.08 -7.49 -17.51
C GLN A 9 3.06 -6.59 -18.18
N THR A 10 1.87 -6.44 -17.59
CA THR A 10 0.81 -5.57 -18.16
C THR A 10 0.83 -4.17 -17.57
N LEU A 11 1.54 -3.99 -16.45
CA LEU A 11 1.70 -2.70 -15.77
C LEU A 11 3.18 -2.43 -15.52
N THR A 12 3.59 -1.17 -15.66
CA THR A 12 4.95 -0.77 -15.29
C THR A 12 5.04 -0.56 -13.77
N VAL A 13 6.27 -0.51 -13.25
CA VAL A 13 6.51 -0.20 -11.83
C VAL A 13 5.96 1.19 -11.48
N GLU A 14 6.13 2.17 -12.39
CA GLU A 14 5.61 3.53 -12.19
C GLU A 14 4.09 3.55 -12.08
N GLU A 15 3.41 2.85 -12.98
CA GLU A 15 1.95 2.73 -12.92
C GLU A 15 1.50 2.06 -11.62
N ALA A 16 2.19 0.99 -11.24
CA ALA A 16 1.87 0.26 -10.01
C ALA A 16 2.13 1.10 -8.76
N TYR A 17 3.19 1.91 -8.75
CA TYR A 17 3.46 2.84 -7.67
C TYR A 17 2.29 3.81 -7.47
N GLN A 18 1.77 4.38 -8.55
CA GLN A 18 0.65 5.32 -8.47
C GLN A 18 -0.62 4.61 -7.97
N LEU A 19 -0.85 3.38 -8.41
CA LEU A 19 -2.00 2.59 -7.93
C LEU A 19 -1.85 2.23 -6.46
N ALA A 20 -0.64 1.92 -6.01
CA ALA A 20 -0.36 1.68 -4.61
C ALA A 20 -0.64 2.93 -3.77
N ARG A 21 -0.26 4.10 -4.27
CA ARG A 21 -0.54 5.37 -3.60
C ARG A 21 -2.04 5.60 -3.47
N GLN A 22 -2.83 5.31 -4.51
CA GLN A 22 -4.29 5.40 -4.46
C GLN A 22 -4.87 4.43 -3.43
N THR A 23 -4.32 3.22 -3.34
CA THR A 23 -4.71 2.26 -2.29
C THR A 23 -4.45 2.83 -0.91
N GLY A 24 -3.31 3.48 -0.72
CA GLY A 24 -2.98 4.16 0.53
C GLY A 24 -3.98 5.24 0.88
N LEU A 25 -4.39 6.06 -0.09
CA LEU A 25 -5.42 7.08 0.13
C LEU A 25 -6.74 6.45 0.56
N PHE A 26 -7.11 5.33 -0.04
CA PHE A 26 -8.31 4.59 0.34
C PHE A 26 -8.20 4.07 1.79
N LEU A 27 -7.06 3.50 2.16
CA LEU A 27 -6.84 3.02 3.53
C LEU A 27 -6.93 4.16 4.54
N LEU A 28 -6.40 5.33 4.21
CA LEU A 28 -6.51 6.51 5.08
C LEU A 28 -7.96 6.98 5.21
N SER A 29 -8.72 6.91 4.14
CA SER A 29 -10.15 7.22 4.16
C SER A 29 -10.90 6.28 5.10
N VAL A 30 -10.61 4.99 5.04
CA VAL A 30 -11.20 3.99 5.94
C VAL A 30 -10.82 4.28 7.38
N ALA A 31 -9.54 4.55 7.64
CA ALA A 31 -9.06 4.87 8.99
C ALA A 31 -9.75 6.12 9.55
N LYS A 32 -9.86 7.16 8.74
CA LYS A 32 -10.55 8.40 9.14
C LYS A 32 -12.00 8.13 9.50
N HIS A 33 -12.69 7.33 8.70
CA HIS A 33 -14.09 6.98 8.95
C HIS A 33 -14.24 6.19 10.26
N GLN A 34 -13.36 5.21 10.48
CA GLN A 34 -13.41 4.37 11.68
C GLN A 34 -13.05 5.14 12.95
N LEU A 35 -12.11 6.05 12.88
CA LEU A 35 -11.58 6.77 14.04
C LEU A 35 -12.26 8.14 14.26
N GLY A 36 -12.93 8.65 13.25
CA GLY A 36 -13.51 10.00 13.26
C GLY A 36 -12.52 11.09 12.85
N SER A 37 -11.23 10.87 13.02
CA SER A 37 -10.18 11.81 12.62
C SER A 37 -8.86 11.07 12.46
N LEU A 38 -8.04 11.49 11.49
CA LEU A 38 -6.66 10.99 11.34
C LEU A 38 -5.75 11.48 12.48
N ASP A 39 -6.16 12.50 13.23
CA ASP A 39 -5.41 12.97 14.40
C ASP A 39 -5.30 11.90 15.49
N ARG A 40 -6.15 10.89 15.45
CA ARG A 40 -6.12 9.78 16.39
C ARG A 40 -5.09 8.70 16.02
N VAL A 41 -4.42 8.83 14.90
CA VAL A 41 -3.33 7.93 14.53
C VAL A 41 -2.08 8.38 15.28
N GLU A 42 -1.63 7.54 16.22
CA GLU A 42 -0.42 7.83 16.98
C GLU A 42 0.82 7.35 16.23
N GLN A 43 0.74 6.19 15.58
CA GLN A 43 1.85 5.59 14.86
C GLN A 43 1.34 4.61 13.81
N ILE A 44 1.91 4.67 12.62
CA ILE A 44 1.77 3.58 11.65
C ILE A 44 2.77 2.52 12.04
N VAL A 45 2.29 1.34 12.40
CA VAL A 45 3.14 0.28 12.96
C VAL A 45 3.72 -0.61 11.87
N LYS A 46 2.86 -1.09 10.98
CA LYS A 46 3.30 -2.03 9.94
C LYS A 46 2.43 -1.94 8.71
N LEU A 47 3.08 -2.03 7.57
CA LEU A 47 2.45 -2.18 6.25
C LEU A 47 2.82 -3.55 5.70
N VAL A 48 1.83 -4.29 5.24
CA VAL A 48 2.05 -5.50 4.44
C VAL A 48 1.49 -5.22 3.05
N ALA A 49 2.34 -5.33 2.04
CA ALA A 49 1.98 -5.05 0.66
C ALA A 49 2.11 -6.32 -0.19
N PHE A 50 1.07 -6.59 -0.96
CA PHE A 50 1.00 -7.75 -1.87
C PHE A 50 0.96 -7.22 -3.30
N VAL A 51 1.94 -7.61 -4.11
CA VAL A 51 2.08 -7.17 -5.50
C VAL A 51 1.88 -8.38 -6.40
N ARG A 52 0.87 -8.32 -7.28
CA ARG A 52 0.67 -9.38 -8.27
C ARG A 52 1.73 -9.23 -9.36
N CYS A 53 2.62 -10.21 -9.46
CA CYS A 53 3.75 -10.16 -10.37
C CYS A 53 4.22 -11.56 -10.73
N GLY A 54 5.11 -11.66 -11.74
CA GLY A 54 5.75 -12.92 -12.08
C GLY A 54 6.82 -13.29 -11.06
N ALA A 55 7.29 -14.53 -11.13
CA ALA A 55 8.27 -15.07 -10.17
C ALA A 55 9.61 -14.34 -10.22
N ASP A 56 9.94 -13.76 -11.37
CA ASP A 56 11.22 -13.07 -11.56
C ASP A 56 11.19 -11.58 -11.20
N PHE A 57 10.03 -11.05 -10.90
CA PHE A 57 9.91 -9.64 -10.55
C PHE A 57 10.48 -9.39 -9.15
N MET A 58 11.37 -8.42 -9.03
CA MET A 58 12.09 -8.15 -7.77
C MET A 58 11.88 -6.72 -7.24
N GLN A 59 10.96 -5.96 -7.85
CA GLN A 59 10.78 -4.55 -7.50
C GLN A 59 9.52 -4.29 -6.67
N GLN A 60 9.07 -5.29 -5.91
CA GLN A 60 7.93 -5.13 -5.00
C GLN A 60 8.11 -3.95 -4.03
N PRO A 61 9.31 -3.71 -3.44
CA PRO A 61 9.50 -2.56 -2.57
C PRO A 61 9.24 -1.23 -3.26
N LYS A 62 9.60 -1.09 -4.54
CA LYS A 62 9.36 0.16 -5.28
C LYS A 62 7.88 0.43 -5.47
N VAL A 63 7.10 -0.62 -5.70
CA VAL A 63 5.64 -0.49 -5.80
C VAL A 63 5.05 -0.11 -4.45
N ALA A 64 5.46 -0.81 -3.39
CA ALA A 64 4.96 -0.55 -2.03
C ALA A 64 5.30 0.86 -1.55
N ASN A 65 6.35 1.47 -2.08
CA ASN A 65 6.71 2.85 -1.76
C ASN A 65 5.58 3.83 -2.06
N GLY A 66 4.67 3.49 -2.97
CA GLY A 66 3.47 4.30 -3.21
C GLY A 66 2.67 4.54 -1.95
N VAL A 67 2.48 3.49 -1.14
CA VAL A 67 1.80 3.62 0.15
C VAL A 67 2.74 4.24 1.19
N SER A 68 3.96 3.76 1.29
CA SER A 68 4.91 4.20 2.32
C SER A 68 5.20 5.70 2.23
N ASP A 69 5.44 6.20 1.01
CA ASP A 69 5.70 7.62 0.80
C ASP A 69 4.51 8.47 1.21
N LEU A 70 3.30 8.02 0.88
CA LEU A 70 2.08 8.71 1.28
C LEU A 70 1.95 8.80 2.80
N LEU A 71 2.21 7.70 3.50
CA LEU A 71 2.08 7.66 4.96
C LEU A 71 3.05 8.63 5.63
N VAL A 72 4.26 8.73 5.12
CA VAL A 72 5.26 9.69 5.65
C VAL A 72 4.86 11.13 5.30
N GLU A 73 4.32 11.38 4.11
CA GLU A 73 3.81 12.71 3.73
C GLU A 73 2.70 13.17 4.68
N VAL A 74 1.81 12.27 5.06
CA VAL A 74 0.65 12.62 5.90
C VAL A 74 1.02 12.72 7.37
N PHE A 75 1.83 11.80 7.88
CA PHE A 75 2.07 11.66 9.32
C PHE A 75 3.49 12.03 9.76
N GLY A 76 4.40 12.30 8.84
CA GLY A 76 5.79 12.60 9.18
C GLY A 76 6.46 11.41 9.87
N GLU A 77 7.10 11.64 11.00
CA GLU A 77 7.81 10.59 11.75
C GLU A 77 6.89 9.45 12.17
N GLN A 78 5.64 9.74 12.52
CA GLN A 78 4.68 8.71 12.91
C GLN A 78 4.21 7.87 11.72
N GLY A 79 4.50 8.30 10.51
CA GLY A 79 4.22 7.54 9.29
C GLY A 79 5.28 6.50 8.97
N LYS A 80 6.45 6.56 9.60
CA LYS A 80 7.51 5.56 9.41
C LYS A 80 7.12 4.25 10.08
N HIS A 81 7.30 3.14 9.36
CA HIS A 81 6.71 1.86 9.75
C HIS A 81 7.59 0.70 9.33
N ALA A 82 7.37 -0.45 9.96
CA ALA A 82 7.91 -1.72 9.49
C ALA A 82 7.11 -2.17 8.26
N ARG A 83 7.74 -2.91 7.35
CA ARG A 83 7.11 -3.26 6.08
C ARG A 83 7.54 -4.64 5.59
N SER A 84 6.55 -5.37 5.05
CA SER A 84 6.80 -6.53 4.20
C SER A 84 6.17 -6.22 2.84
N ALA A 85 6.93 -6.42 1.77
CA ALA A 85 6.46 -6.24 0.40
C ALA A 85 6.77 -7.52 -0.36
N VAL A 86 5.75 -8.27 -0.72
CA VAL A 86 5.90 -9.60 -1.31
C VAL A 86 5.15 -9.69 -2.64
N GLY A 87 5.64 -10.58 -3.51
CA GLY A 87 4.98 -10.90 -4.76
C GLY A 87 4.01 -12.04 -4.57
N VAL A 88 2.88 -11.99 -5.26
CA VAL A 88 1.88 -13.05 -5.27
C VAL A 88 1.46 -13.33 -6.70
N ALA A 89 1.02 -14.57 -6.94
CA ALA A 89 0.58 -14.99 -8.28
C ALA A 89 -0.79 -14.45 -8.63
N ALA A 90 -1.66 -14.24 -7.63
CA ALA A 90 -3.02 -13.81 -7.84
C ALA A 90 -3.54 -13.03 -6.65
N LEU A 91 -4.46 -12.11 -6.92
CA LEU A 91 -5.18 -11.35 -5.90
C LEU A 91 -6.67 -11.37 -6.25
N PRO A 92 -7.56 -11.20 -5.27
CA PRO A 92 -9.00 -11.20 -5.52
C PRO A 92 -9.36 -10.19 -6.60
N GLY A 93 -10.26 -10.58 -7.50
CA GLY A 93 -10.70 -9.71 -8.60
C GLY A 93 -9.64 -9.40 -9.64
N GLY A 94 -8.50 -10.10 -9.63
CA GLY A 94 -7.41 -9.85 -10.57
C GLY A 94 -6.64 -8.56 -10.28
N MET A 95 -6.80 -7.99 -9.09
CA MET A 95 -6.12 -6.76 -8.70
C MET A 95 -4.60 -6.90 -8.78
N CYS A 96 -3.93 -5.80 -9.05
CA CYS A 96 -2.46 -5.78 -9.14
C CYS A 96 -1.77 -5.51 -7.80
N PHE A 97 -2.50 -4.98 -6.82
CA PHE A 97 -1.93 -4.57 -5.55
C PHE A 97 -2.96 -4.66 -4.42
N GLU A 98 -2.50 -5.05 -3.25
CA GLU A 98 -3.32 -5.11 -2.04
C GLU A 98 -2.42 -4.78 -0.84
N ALA A 99 -2.98 -4.13 0.18
CA ALA A 99 -2.19 -3.75 1.35
C ALA A 99 -3.01 -3.84 2.63
N GLU A 100 -2.28 -4.08 3.74
CA GLU A 100 -2.83 -4.09 5.09
C GLU A 100 -2.01 -3.14 5.95
N LEU A 101 -2.67 -2.40 6.83
CA LEU A 101 -2.03 -1.52 7.79
C LEU A 101 -2.37 -1.92 9.21
N ILE A 102 -1.35 -1.86 10.09
CA ILE A 102 -1.55 -1.91 11.53
C ILE A 102 -1.21 -0.53 12.06
N VAL A 103 -2.15 0.05 12.80
CA VAL A 103 -2.08 1.42 13.27
C VAL A 103 -2.29 1.45 14.78
N LYS A 104 -1.44 2.20 15.48
CA LYS A 104 -1.64 2.48 16.90
C LYS A 104 -2.43 3.77 17.04
N THR A 105 -3.48 3.74 17.84
CA THR A 105 -4.36 4.91 18.04
C THR A 105 -4.22 5.45 19.46
N CYS A 106 -4.55 6.69 19.63
CA CYS A 106 -4.59 7.35 20.94
C CYS A 106 -6.02 7.57 21.40
#